data_370dbf68f506468d32626fef1fcb7ee3
#
_entry.id   370dbf68f506468d32626fef1fcb7ee3
#
_cell.length_a   1.000
_cell.length_b   1.000
_cell.length_c   1.000
_cell.angle_alpha   90.00
_cell.angle_beta   90.00
_cell.angle_gamma   90.00
#
_symmetry.space_group_name_H-M   'P 1'
#
loop_
_entity.id
_entity.type
_entity.pdbx_description
1 polymer ?
#
loop_
_entity_poly.entity_id
_entity_poly.type
_entity_poly.pdbx_seq_one_letter_code
_entity_poly.pdbx_strand_id
1 'polypeptide(L)'
;MQGNILFYVIGGLIAVGIIIAIVFVVKRYNNIKKNGVEADAVVSRIEENETINDDGSTDYSYTYYVRFTAQDGQVIEARLGGAPRFTREGEQVHIKYLPEKPRYAIIIK
;
A
#
# COMPACT_ATOMS: atom_id res chain seq x y z
N MET A 1 5.55 36.93 21.67
CA MET A 1 4.47 36.66 20.73
C MET A 1 4.93 36.18 19.37
N GLN A 2 6.14 36.50 18.95
CA GLN A 2 6.69 35.97 17.71
C GLN A 2 6.81 34.44 17.70
N GLY A 3 7.04 33.80 18.85
CA GLY A 3 7.12 32.35 18.96
C GLY A 3 5.82 31.63 18.63
N ASN A 4 4.66 32.27 18.90
CA ASN A 4 3.36 31.66 18.59
C ASN A 4 3.09 31.64 17.09
N ILE A 5 3.48 32.69 16.37
CA ILE A 5 3.32 32.76 14.92
C ILE A 5 4.17 31.66 14.25
N LEU A 6 5.42 31.49 14.68
CA LEU A 6 6.31 30.47 14.18
C LEU A 6 5.73 29.06 14.41
N PHE A 7 5.17 28.83 15.59
CA PHE A 7 4.53 27.57 15.93
C PHE A 7 3.34 27.26 15.02
N TYR A 8 2.49 28.25 14.71
CA TYR A 8 1.36 28.07 13.79
C TYR A 8 1.81 27.81 12.37
N VAL A 9 2.87 28.46 11.92
CA VAL A 9 3.42 28.24 10.58
C VAL A 9 3.97 26.82 10.45
N ILE A 10 4.71 26.33 11.42
CA ILE A 10 5.24 24.97 11.42
C ILE A 10 4.11 23.94 11.47
N GLY A 11 3.12 24.14 12.33
CA GLY A 11 1.93 23.27 12.42
C GLY A 11 1.15 23.23 11.13
N GLY A 12 0.99 24.38 10.46
CA GLY A 12 0.32 24.46 9.16
C GLY A 12 1.08 23.73 8.07
N LEU A 13 2.40 23.83 8.02
CA LEU A 13 3.24 23.10 7.05
C LEU A 13 3.15 21.59 7.24
N ILE A 14 3.16 21.11 8.47
CA ILE A 14 3.01 19.68 8.78
C ILE A 14 1.64 19.18 8.34
N ALA A 15 0.58 19.94 8.64
CA ALA A 15 -0.79 19.57 8.25
C ALA A 15 -0.93 19.49 6.73
N VAL A 16 -0.39 20.45 5.99
CA VAL A 16 -0.40 20.45 4.52
C VAL A 16 0.37 19.24 3.98
N GLY A 17 1.52 18.92 4.55
CA GLY A 17 2.31 17.75 4.16
C GLY A 17 1.55 16.44 4.34
N ILE A 18 0.82 16.28 5.45
CA ILE A 18 -0.01 15.10 5.72
C ILE A 18 -1.15 15.00 4.70
N ILE A 19 -1.82 16.12 4.41
CA ILE A 19 -2.91 16.14 3.42
C ILE A 19 -2.41 15.75 2.03
N ILE A 20 -1.25 16.27 1.61
CA ILE A 20 -0.65 15.91 0.32
C ILE A 20 -0.34 14.42 0.28
N ALA A 21 0.22 13.85 1.34
CA ALA A 21 0.53 12.42 1.41
C ALA A 21 -0.74 11.57 1.27
N ILE A 22 -1.81 11.92 1.98
CA ILE A 22 -3.10 11.22 1.91
C ILE A 22 -3.67 11.30 0.49
N VAL A 23 -3.68 12.47 -0.12
CA VAL A 23 -4.17 12.68 -1.49
C VAL A 23 -3.37 11.82 -2.48
N PHE A 24 -2.06 11.73 -2.32
CA PHE A 24 -1.19 10.93 -3.16
C PHE A 24 -1.55 9.43 -3.10
N VAL A 25 -1.74 8.91 -1.89
CA VAL A 25 -2.14 7.50 -1.68
C VAL A 25 -3.50 7.21 -2.27
N VAL A 26 -4.48 8.08 -2.04
CA VAL A 26 -5.85 7.93 -2.57
C VAL A 26 -5.85 7.98 -4.09
N LYS A 27 -5.11 8.91 -4.70
CA LYS A 27 -5.00 9.00 -6.16
C LYS A 27 -4.36 7.74 -6.76
N ARG A 28 -3.33 7.21 -6.11
CA ARG A 28 -2.67 5.98 -6.54
C ARG A 28 -3.63 4.80 -6.54
N TYR A 29 -4.35 4.61 -5.45
CA TYR A 29 -5.36 3.56 -5.33
C TYR A 29 -6.45 3.70 -6.38
N ASN A 30 -7.03 4.90 -6.52
CA ASN A 30 -8.08 5.17 -7.48
C ASN A 30 -7.60 4.98 -8.92
N ASN A 31 -6.36 5.36 -9.22
CA ASN A 31 -5.77 5.17 -10.54
C ASN A 31 -5.67 3.68 -10.90
N ILE A 32 -5.20 2.86 -9.98
CA ILE A 32 -5.14 1.41 -10.18
C ILE A 32 -6.54 0.83 -10.33
N LYS A 33 -7.47 1.23 -9.49
CA LYS A 33 -8.85 0.74 -9.55
C LYS A 33 -9.53 1.09 -10.87
N LYS A 34 -9.25 2.28 -11.41
CA LYS A 34 -9.90 2.81 -12.62
C LYS A 34 -9.19 2.40 -13.90
N ASN A 35 -7.86 2.42 -13.91
CA ASN A 35 -7.05 2.22 -15.11
C ASN A 35 -6.22 0.93 -15.07
N GLY A 36 -6.30 0.18 -13.97
CA GLY A 36 -5.54 -1.04 -13.82
C GLY A 36 -6.04 -2.18 -14.68
N VAL A 37 -5.16 -3.14 -14.91
CA VAL A 37 -5.44 -4.39 -15.63
C VAL A 37 -5.67 -5.49 -14.61
N GLU A 38 -6.69 -6.30 -14.84
CA GLU A 38 -7.01 -7.44 -13.99
C GLU A 38 -6.07 -8.62 -14.26
N ALA A 39 -5.69 -9.33 -13.23
CA ALA A 39 -4.89 -10.54 -13.35
C ALA A 39 -5.16 -11.47 -12.17
N ASP A 40 -4.96 -12.76 -12.41
CA ASP A 40 -4.96 -13.75 -11.34
C ASP A 40 -3.57 -13.85 -10.74
N ALA A 41 -3.49 -13.86 -9.43
CA ALA A 41 -2.24 -13.90 -8.70
C ALA A 41 -2.29 -14.91 -7.57
N VAL A 42 -1.12 -15.29 -7.09
CA VAL A 42 -0.96 -16.16 -5.92
C VAL A 42 -0.20 -15.39 -4.86
N VAL A 43 -0.66 -15.48 -3.63
CA VAL A 43 0.06 -14.88 -2.50
C VAL A 43 1.37 -15.64 -2.33
N SER A 44 2.49 -14.98 -2.67
CA SER A 44 3.81 -15.61 -2.70
C SER A 44 4.54 -15.50 -1.38
N ARG A 45 4.28 -14.42 -0.63
CA ARG A 45 5.00 -14.16 0.61
C ARG A 45 4.17 -13.27 1.51
N ILE A 46 4.26 -13.52 2.81
CA ILE A 46 3.68 -12.67 3.85
C ILE A 46 4.80 -12.29 4.79
N GLU A 47 5.05 -10.99 4.93
CA GLU A 47 6.04 -10.48 5.87
C GLU A 47 5.34 -9.94 7.11
N GLU A 48 5.77 -10.40 8.28
CA GLU A 48 5.34 -9.85 9.54
C GLU A 48 6.26 -8.70 9.95
N ASN A 49 5.67 -7.55 10.22
CA ASN A 49 6.38 -6.38 10.69
C ASN A 49 6.04 -6.13 12.15
N GLU A 50 7.06 -5.96 12.97
CA GLU A 50 6.94 -5.71 14.40
C GLU A 50 7.39 -4.29 14.69
N THR A 51 6.54 -3.52 15.37
CA THR A 51 6.86 -2.16 15.79
C THR A 51 6.74 -2.07 17.30
N ILE A 52 7.82 -1.70 17.97
CA ILE A 52 7.84 -1.47 19.41
C ILE A 52 7.53 0.00 19.66
N ASN A 53 6.45 0.26 20.40
CA ASN A 53 6.03 1.60 20.74
C ASN A 53 6.77 2.12 21.97
N ASP A 54 6.74 3.44 22.17
CA ASP A 54 7.42 4.09 23.29
C ASP A 54 6.89 3.65 24.66
N ASP A 55 5.64 3.19 24.72
CA ASP A 55 5.00 2.67 25.94
C ASP A 55 5.35 1.21 26.24
N GLY A 56 6.18 0.58 25.41
CA GLY A 56 6.57 -0.82 25.55
C GLY A 56 5.62 -1.81 24.89
N SER A 57 4.51 -1.35 24.30
CA SER A 57 3.60 -2.22 23.55
C SER A 57 4.20 -2.56 22.18
N THR A 58 3.79 -3.71 21.64
CA THR A 58 4.25 -4.17 20.34
C THR A 58 3.06 -4.25 19.38
N ASP A 59 3.18 -3.58 18.24
CA ASP A 59 2.22 -3.66 17.15
C ASP A 59 2.76 -4.57 16.06
N TYR A 60 1.89 -5.43 15.54
CA TYR A 60 2.20 -6.31 14.42
C TYR A 60 1.43 -5.87 13.20
N SER A 61 2.11 -5.79 12.09
CA SER A 61 1.50 -5.56 10.79
C SER A 61 2.01 -6.58 9.79
N TYR A 62 1.22 -6.85 8.76
CA TYR A 62 1.55 -7.83 7.74
C TYR A 62 1.60 -7.15 6.39
N THR A 63 2.64 -7.46 5.61
CA THR A 63 2.78 -7.04 4.23
C THR A 63 2.61 -8.27 3.35
N TYR A 64 1.67 -8.21 2.42
CA TYR A 64 1.36 -9.30 1.52
C TYR A 64 1.99 -9.05 0.16
N TYR A 65 2.60 -10.07 -0.40
CA TYR A 65 3.16 -10.05 -1.74
C TYR A 65 2.47 -11.09 -2.60
N VAL A 66 2.22 -10.75 -3.84
CA VAL A 66 1.59 -11.64 -4.81
C VAL A 66 2.50 -11.81 -6.01
N ARG A 67 2.43 -13.00 -6.63
CA ARG A 67 3.12 -13.30 -7.87
C ARG A 67 2.10 -13.50 -8.97
N PHE A 68 2.32 -12.84 -10.09
CA PHE A 68 1.46 -12.92 -11.25
C PHE A 68 2.26 -12.78 -12.54
N THR A 69 1.66 -13.20 -13.65
CA THR A 69 2.25 -13.00 -14.98
C THR A 69 1.64 -11.74 -15.59
N ALA A 70 2.48 -10.77 -15.91
CA ALA A 70 2.06 -9.53 -16.56
C ALA A 70 1.71 -9.77 -18.03
N GLN A 71 1.11 -8.74 -18.67
CA GLN A 71 0.69 -8.84 -20.09
C GLN A 71 1.86 -9.12 -21.04
N ASP A 72 3.07 -8.68 -20.70
CA ASP A 72 4.28 -8.91 -21.48
C ASP A 72 4.91 -10.29 -21.26
N GLY A 73 4.30 -11.14 -20.44
CA GLY A 73 4.77 -12.48 -20.12
C GLY A 73 5.76 -12.57 -18.97
N GLN A 74 6.15 -11.45 -18.38
CA GLN A 74 7.05 -11.45 -17.23
C GLN A 74 6.33 -11.84 -15.95
N VAL A 75 6.99 -12.66 -15.13
CA VAL A 75 6.51 -12.99 -13.78
C VAL A 75 6.97 -11.90 -12.82
N ILE A 76 6.02 -11.30 -12.14
CA ILE A 76 6.27 -10.15 -11.27
C ILE A 76 5.78 -10.47 -9.85
N GLU A 77 6.58 -10.12 -8.86
CA GLU A 77 6.15 -10.08 -7.47
C GLU A 77 5.77 -8.63 -7.11
N ALA A 78 4.54 -8.44 -6.66
CA ALA A 78 4.01 -7.13 -6.32
C ALA A 78 3.54 -7.10 -4.87
N ARG A 79 3.62 -5.91 -4.27
CA ARG A 79 3.02 -5.67 -2.97
C ARG A 79 1.51 -5.55 -3.13
N LEU A 80 0.75 -6.29 -2.33
CA LEU A 80 -0.70 -6.31 -2.38
C LEU A 80 -1.30 -5.31 -1.39
N GLY A 81 -2.07 -4.37 -1.91
CA GLY A 81 -2.88 -3.46 -1.10
C GLY A 81 -4.29 -4.00 -0.89
N GLY A 82 -4.87 -3.76 0.28
CA GLY A 82 -6.24 -4.13 0.58
C GLY A 82 -6.48 -5.62 0.84
N ALA A 83 -5.43 -6.38 1.15
CA ALA A 83 -5.56 -7.80 1.44
C ALA A 83 -6.47 -8.03 2.65
N PRO A 84 -7.41 -9.01 2.57
CA PRO A 84 -8.21 -9.40 3.70
C PRO A 84 -7.36 -9.92 4.86
N ARG A 85 -7.86 -9.77 6.09
CA ARG A 85 -7.14 -10.08 7.33
C ARG A 85 -6.64 -11.53 7.42
N PHE A 86 -7.32 -12.46 6.77
CA PHE A 86 -7.00 -13.89 6.84
C PHE A 86 -6.43 -14.44 5.54
N THR A 87 -5.81 -13.58 4.73
CA THR A 87 -5.14 -14.00 3.51
C THR A 87 -3.95 -14.89 3.86
N ARG A 88 -3.82 -16.02 3.17
CA ARG A 88 -2.78 -17.02 3.42
C ARG A 88 -1.82 -17.11 2.25
N GLU A 89 -0.59 -17.50 2.55
CA GLU A 89 0.40 -17.82 1.53
C GLU A 89 -0.09 -19.00 0.66
N GLY A 90 0.07 -18.87 -0.65
CA GLY A 90 -0.43 -19.85 -1.61
C GLY A 90 -1.87 -19.63 -2.06
N GLU A 91 -2.59 -18.69 -1.45
CA GLU A 91 -3.96 -18.39 -1.80
C GLU A 91 -4.03 -17.70 -3.17
N GLN A 92 -5.00 -18.09 -3.99
CA GLN A 92 -5.27 -17.42 -5.26
C GLN A 92 -6.13 -16.19 -5.03
N VAL A 93 -5.72 -15.08 -5.61
CA VAL A 93 -6.43 -13.80 -5.50
C VAL A 93 -6.56 -13.16 -6.87
N HIS A 94 -7.60 -12.35 -7.03
CA HIS A 94 -7.81 -11.57 -8.25
C HIS A 94 -7.39 -10.13 -7.96
N ILE A 95 -6.52 -9.58 -8.81
CA ILE A 95 -5.87 -8.29 -8.57
C ILE A 95 -6.04 -7.36 -9.77
N LYS A 96 -5.81 -6.07 -9.51
CA LYS A 96 -5.56 -5.05 -10.52
C LYS A 96 -4.20 -4.45 -10.32
N TYR A 97 -3.51 -4.19 -11.41
CA TYR A 97 -2.20 -3.54 -11.40
C TYR A 97 -2.07 -2.57 -12.56
N LEU A 98 -1.18 -1.60 -12.44
CA LEU A 98 -0.85 -0.70 -13.55
C LEU A 98 0.34 -1.29 -14.31
N PRO A 99 0.24 -1.49 -15.64
CA PRO A 99 1.36 -2.00 -16.43
C PRO A 99 2.61 -1.13 -16.34
N GLU A 100 2.45 0.16 -16.09
CA GLU A 100 3.53 1.12 -15.90
C GLU A 100 4.25 0.96 -14.57
N LYS A 101 3.53 0.49 -13.54
CA LYS A 101 4.03 0.30 -12.18
C LYS A 101 3.52 -1.01 -11.61
N PRO A 102 3.97 -2.16 -12.14
CA PRO A 102 3.39 -3.46 -11.80
C PRO A 102 3.75 -3.99 -10.42
N ARG A 103 4.65 -3.34 -9.70
CA ARG A 103 5.10 -3.79 -8.38
C ARG A 103 4.13 -3.50 -7.24
N TYR A 104 3.04 -2.81 -7.53
CA TYR A 104 1.97 -2.57 -6.56
C TYR A 104 0.65 -2.97 -7.18
N ALA A 105 -0.06 -3.85 -6.50
CA ALA A 105 -1.35 -4.34 -6.96
C ALA A 105 -2.39 -4.18 -5.86
N ILE A 106 -3.66 -4.14 -6.25
CA ILE A 106 -4.78 -4.12 -5.31
C ILE A 106 -5.65 -5.35 -5.51
N ILE A 107 -6.23 -5.84 -4.43
CA ILE A 107 -7.15 -6.98 -4.50
C ILE A 107 -8.53 -6.49 -4.93
N ILE A 108 -9.18 -7.23 -5.82
CA ILE A 108 -10.53 -6.93 -6.32
C ILE A 108 -11.51 -8.08 -6.11
N LYS A 109 -11.15 -9.08 -5.35
CA LYS A 109 -11.87 -10.32 -5.08
C LYS A 109 -11.66 -11.41 -6.12
#